data_4f1992d8ebfab9b65212da5357376686
#
_entry.id   4f1992d8ebfab9b65212da5357376686
#
_cell.length_a   1.000
_cell.length_b   1.000
_cell.length_c   1.000
_cell.angle_alpha   90.00
_cell.angle_beta   90.00
_cell.angle_gamma   90.00
#
_symmetry.space_group_name_H-M   'P 1'
#
loop_
_entity.id
_entity.type
_entity.pdbx_description
1 polymer ?
#
loop_
_entity_poly.entity_id
_entity_poly.type
_entity_poly.pdbx_seq_one_letter_code
_entity_poly.pdbx_strand_id
1 'polypeptide(L)'
;MKPYVLVIALLLPAFSFAQSPVSQYSSVVSVRELALPPKAARALEKGTALLLKNNPQASVSYFQTAIALAPDSFHAYHSVAIAHYHLGDVEDAEQEFRRSIELSRGSFAPSLFGLSMILYQRGEFLDAESLIQKGLLATPSSAIGKYCLGLVQFALGQIPEAEHSALDAIHLDPAQADGDVYLLLARTHERLNDPDAVVADVRTYFKRSRKRSLQADAQGLLERAQQNLGRFSTASN
;
A
#
# COMPACT_ATOMS: atom_id res chain seq x y z
N MET A 1 -31.05 -21.15 4.76
CA MET A 1 -30.50 -19.88 5.25
C MET A 1 -29.21 -19.64 4.49
N LYS A 2 -29.20 -18.68 3.56
CA LYS A 2 -28.00 -18.32 2.80
C LYS A 2 -27.13 -17.40 3.68
N PRO A 3 -25.81 -17.63 3.82
CA PRO A 3 -24.96 -16.68 4.51
C PRO A 3 -24.86 -15.41 3.66
N TYR A 4 -25.26 -14.28 4.22
CA TYR A 4 -24.96 -12.97 3.66
C TYR A 4 -23.45 -12.77 3.71
N VAL A 5 -22.80 -12.92 2.57
CA VAL A 5 -21.45 -12.41 2.37
C VAL A 5 -21.58 -10.89 2.42
N LEU A 6 -21.25 -10.33 3.56
CA LEU A 6 -21.11 -8.89 3.73
C LEU A 6 -19.92 -8.45 2.85
N VAL A 7 -20.22 -8.05 1.62
CA VAL A 7 -19.25 -7.35 0.76
C VAL A 7 -19.01 -6.01 1.43
N ILE A 8 -18.06 -5.98 2.36
CA ILE A 8 -17.46 -4.74 2.81
C ILE A 8 -16.72 -4.21 1.60
N ALA A 9 -17.31 -3.25 0.89
CA ALA A 9 -16.62 -2.41 -0.06
C ALA A 9 -15.58 -1.62 0.75
N LEU A 10 -14.43 -2.24 1.00
CA LEU A 10 -13.24 -1.57 1.48
C LEU A 10 -12.81 -0.62 0.35
N LEU A 11 -13.27 0.63 0.44
CA LEU A 11 -12.67 1.75 -0.26
C LEU A 11 -11.20 1.73 0.16
N LEU A 12 -10.36 1.12 -0.67
CA LEU A 12 -8.93 1.11 -0.45
C LEU A 12 -8.46 2.56 -0.37
N PRO A 13 -7.62 2.85 0.58
CA PRO A 13 -6.90 4.10 0.57
C PRO A 13 -6.16 4.18 -0.77
N ALA A 14 -6.34 5.29 -1.49
CA ALA A 14 -5.46 5.62 -2.59
C ALA A 14 -4.04 5.70 -2.02
N PHE A 15 -3.30 4.61 -2.16
CA PHE A 15 -1.94 4.51 -1.67
C PHE A 15 -1.13 5.60 -2.33
N SER A 16 -0.56 6.49 -1.54
CA SER A 16 0.35 7.49 -2.04
C SER A 16 1.70 6.84 -2.32
N PHE A 17 1.78 5.99 -3.35
CA PHE A 17 3.05 5.47 -3.88
C PHE A 17 3.98 6.60 -4.36
N ALA A 18 3.46 7.82 -4.40
CA ALA A 18 4.11 8.97 -5.02
C ALA A 18 5.14 9.67 -4.14
N GLN A 19 5.36 9.26 -2.90
CA GLN A 19 6.28 9.99 -1.99
C GLN A 19 7.55 9.24 -1.60
N SER A 20 7.84 8.08 -2.19
CA SER A 20 9.16 7.50 -2.01
C SER A 20 10.14 8.26 -2.92
N PRO A 21 11.13 8.98 -2.36
CA PRO A 21 12.18 9.52 -3.19
C PRO A 21 12.89 8.36 -3.89
N VAL A 22 13.09 8.49 -5.18
CA VAL A 22 13.79 7.52 -6.06
C VAL A 22 15.18 7.10 -5.51
N SER A 23 15.67 7.80 -4.50
CA SER A 23 17.00 7.60 -3.90
C SER A 23 17.11 6.45 -2.88
N GLN A 24 16.02 5.82 -2.43
CA GLN A 24 16.11 4.74 -1.42
C GLN A 24 16.12 3.32 -2.00
N TYR A 25 15.94 3.14 -3.30
CA TYR A 25 16.04 1.82 -3.95
C TYR A 25 17.50 1.52 -4.34
N SER A 26 18.37 1.53 -3.35
CA SER A 26 19.78 1.15 -3.47
C SER A 26 19.91 -0.39 -3.36
N SER A 27 19.44 -1.11 -4.38
CA SER A 27 19.84 -2.49 -4.54
C SER A 27 19.92 -2.84 -6.01
N VAL A 28 21.16 -2.99 -6.49
CA VAL A 28 21.53 -3.52 -7.80
C VAL A 28 20.65 -2.98 -8.94
N VAL A 29 20.77 -1.68 -9.20
CA VAL A 29 20.26 -1.11 -10.44
C VAL A 29 21.01 -1.80 -11.57
N SER A 30 20.28 -2.53 -12.43
CA SER A 30 20.90 -3.16 -13.58
C SER A 30 21.60 -2.09 -14.40
N VAL A 31 22.80 -2.38 -14.90
CA VAL A 31 23.59 -1.43 -15.74
C VAL A 31 22.74 -0.93 -16.93
N ARG A 32 21.76 -1.70 -17.39
CA ARG A 32 20.79 -1.32 -18.41
C ARG A 32 19.86 -0.18 -17.99
N GLU A 33 19.53 -0.06 -16.70
CA GLU A 33 18.63 0.96 -16.18
C GLU A 33 19.31 2.31 -15.89
N LEU A 34 20.62 2.27 -15.65
CA LEU A 34 21.42 3.50 -15.56
C LEU A 34 21.50 4.26 -16.90
N ALA A 35 21.04 3.67 -18.00
CA ALA A 35 21.14 4.17 -19.36
C ALA A 35 19.79 4.45 -20.03
N LEU A 36 18.77 4.87 -19.27
CA LEU A 36 17.54 5.35 -19.90
C LEU A 36 17.85 6.50 -20.87
N PRO A 37 17.33 6.46 -22.11
CA PRO A 37 17.46 7.60 -23.02
C PRO A 37 17.01 8.88 -22.30
N PRO A 38 17.74 10.00 -22.42
CA PRO A 38 17.43 11.23 -21.68
C PRO A 38 15.99 11.74 -21.88
N LYS A 39 15.41 11.47 -23.04
CA LYS A 39 14.00 11.79 -23.33
C LYS A 39 13.03 10.89 -22.56
N ALA A 40 13.35 9.59 -22.39
CA ALA A 40 12.55 8.66 -21.59
C ALA A 40 12.61 9.03 -20.11
N ALA A 41 13.79 9.32 -19.58
CA ALA A 41 13.97 9.77 -18.20
C ALA A 41 13.16 11.05 -17.90
N ARG A 42 13.21 12.04 -18.79
CA ARG A 42 12.40 13.27 -18.65
C ARG A 42 10.90 13.01 -18.71
N ALA A 43 10.47 12.06 -19.53
CA ALA A 43 9.06 11.68 -19.59
C ALA A 43 8.61 11.02 -18.28
N LEU A 44 9.40 10.09 -17.73
CA LEU A 44 9.13 9.49 -16.41
C LEU A 44 9.04 10.55 -15.31
N GLU A 45 10.00 11.46 -15.25
CA GLU A 45 10.03 12.54 -14.26
C GLU A 45 8.77 13.42 -14.34
N LYS A 46 8.35 13.82 -15.55
CA LYS A 46 7.14 14.62 -15.76
C LYS A 46 5.86 13.85 -15.37
N GLY A 47 5.77 12.58 -15.76
CA GLY A 47 4.66 11.72 -15.38
C GLY A 47 4.57 11.58 -13.85
N THR A 48 5.69 11.32 -13.19
CA THR A 48 5.77 11.23 -11.72
C THR A 48 5.36 12.54 -11.05
N ALA A 49 5.83 13.68 -11.55
CA ALA A 49 5.44 14.99 -11.00
C ALA A 49 3.94 15.27 -11.13
N LEU A 50 3.29 14.78 -12.19
CA LEU A 50 1.83 14.88 -12.37
C LEU A 50 1.08 13.94 -11.42
N LEU A 51 1.58 12.72 -11.24
CA LEU A 51 1.00 11.75 -10.32
C LEU A 51 1.04 12.29 -8.88
N LEU A 52 2.18 12.89 -8.47
CA LEU A 52 2.33 13.57 -7.17
C LEU A 52 1.34 14.72 -6.98
N LYS A 53 0.96 15.39 -8.06
CA LYS A 53 -0.07 16.45 -8.05
C LYS A 53 -1.50 15.89 -8.14
N ASN A 54 -1.68 14.58 -7.93
CA ASN A 54 -2.95 13.88 -8.03
C ASN A 54 -3.63 14.03 -9.41
N ASN A 55 -2.82 14.01 -10.48
CA ASN A 55 -3.28 14.05 -11.86
C ASN A 55 -2.86 12.78 -12.63
N PRO A 56 -3.41 11.60 -12.29
CA PRO A 56 -3.04 10.34 -12.91
C PRO A 56 -3.37 10.31 -14.40
N GLN A 57 -4.49 10.91 -14.82
CA GLN A 57 -4.89 10.95 -16.23
C GLN A 57 -3.83 11.60 -17.12
N ALA A 58 -3.27 12.73 -16.70
CA ALA A 58 -2.20 13.40 -17.46
C ALA A 58 -0.87 12.64 -17.37
N SER A 59 -0.62 11.91 -16.28
CA SER A 59 0.64 11.17 -16.10
C SER A 59 0.77 9.98 -17.05
N VAL A 60 -0.33 9.30 -17.40
CA VAL A 60 -0.34 8.12 -18.29
C VAL A 60 0.35 8.42 -19.61
N SER A 61 0.05 9.54 -20.28
CA SER A 61 0.62 9.89 -21.60
C SER A 61 2.16 10.05 -21.54
N TYR A 62 2.68 10.57 -20.43
CA TYR A 62 4.12 10.70 -20.23
C TYR A 62 4.78 9.35 -19.96
N PHE A 63 4.15 8.48 -19.17
CA PHE A 63 4.66 7.13 -18.95
C PHE A 63 4.63 6.29 -20.21
N GLN A 64 3.57 6.39 -21.02
CA GLN A 64 3.50 5.74 -22.33
C GLN A 64 4.61 6.26 -23.29
N THR A 65 4.91 7.57 -23.25
CA THR A 65 6.07 8.14 -23.97
C THR A 65 7.38 7.53 -23.49
N ALA A 66 7.55 7.34 -22.19
CA ALA A 66 8.74 6.70 -21.63
C ALA A 66 8.87 5.24 -22.09
N ILE A 67 7.76 4.48 -22.09
CA ILE A 67 7.71 3.10 -22.61
C ILE A 67 8.05 3.05 -24.11
N ALA A 68 7.50 3.95 -24.92
CA ALA A 68 7.81 3.99 -26.35
C ALA A 68 9.31 4.27 -26.64
N LEU A 69 9.95 5.05 -25.79
CA LEU A 69 11.38 5.39 -25.91
C LEU A 69 12.31 4.34 -25.26
N ALA A 70 11.82 3.58 -24.29
CA ALA A 70 12.54 2.56 -23.54
C ALA A 70 11.63 1.38 -23.21
N PRO A 71 11.35 0.48 -24.18
CA PRO A 71 10.38 -0.61 -24.02
C PRO A 71 10.77 -1.67 -22.96
N ASP A 72 12.05 -1.69 -22.55
CA ASP A 72 12.55 -2.61 -21.53
C ASP A 72 12.56 -1.98 -20.13
N SER A 73 12.09 -0.76 -19.96
CA SER A 73 12.10 -0.05 -18.68
C SER A 73 10.99 -0.55 -17.77
N PHE A 74 11.32 -1.43 -16.82
CA PHE A 74 10.36 -1.90 -15.82
C PHE A 74 9.84 -0.76 -14.94
N HIS A 75 10.64 0.30 -14.71
CA HIS A 75 10.18 1.49 -13.99
C HIS A 75 9.05 2.22 -14.72
N ALA A 76 9.11 2.29 -16.06
CA ALA A 76 8.07 2.95 -16.84
C ALA A 76 6.75 2.18 -16.76
N TYR A 77 6.80 0.85 -16.86
CA TYR A 77 5.64 -0.02 -16.68
C TYR A 77 5.07 0.07 -15.24
N HIS A 78 5.92 0.06 -14.23
CA HIS A 78 5.48 0.26 -12.85
C HIS A 78 4.77 1.61 -12.67
N SER A 79 5.31 2.68 -13.25
CA SER A 79 4.76 4.03 -13.08
C SER A 79 3.41 4.19 -13.76
N VAL A 80 3.24 3.63 -14.95
CA VAL A 80 1.94 3.67 -15.65
C VAL A 80 0.92 2.78 -14.94
N ALA A 81 1.33 1.63 -14.40
CA ALA A 81 0.49 0.76 -13.58
C ALA A 81 -0.09 1.50 -12.37
N ILE A 82 0.74 2.28 -11.65
CA ILE A 82 0.26 3.12 -10.56
C ILE A 82 -0.77 4.15 -11.06
N ALA A 83 -0.53 4.78 -12.21
CA ALA A 83 -1.46 5.76 -12.75
C ALA A 83 -2.81 5.13 -13.10
N HIS A 84 -2.83 3.97 -13.77
CA HIS A 84 -4.06 3.23 -14.09
C HIS A 84 -4.77 2.74 -12.82
N TYR A 85 -4.03 2.27 -11.82
CA TYR A 85 -4.60 1.91 -10.52
C TYR A 85 -5.33 3.09 -9.85
N HIS A 86 -4.75 4.30 -9.90
CA HIS A 86 -5.39 5.53 -9.39
C HIS A 86 -6.62 5.97 -10.20
N LEU A 87 -6.70 5.59 -11.47
CA LEU A 87 -7.85 5.83 -12.32
C LEU A 87 -8.99 4.81 -12.12
N GLY A 88 -8.69 3.69 -11.46
CA GLY A 88 -9.60 2.56 -11.32
C GLY A 88 -9.53 1.57 -12.48
N ASP A 89 -8.59 1.75 -13.42
CA ASP A 89 -8.34 0.86 -14.56
C ASP A 89 -7.50 -0.34 -14.07
N VAL A 90 -8.10 -1.18 -13.22
CA VAL A 90 -7.41 -2.21 -12.45
C VAL A 90 -6.81 -3.30 -13.34
N GLU A 91 -7.49 -3.67 -14.42
CA GLU A 91 -7.03 -4.67 -15.37
C GLU A 91 -5.77 -4.22 -16.11
N ASP A 92 -5.73 -2.96 -16.55
CA ASP A 92 -4.55 -2.39 -17.19
C ASP A 92 -3.39 -2.28 -16.19
N ALA A 93 -3.67 -1.82 -14.98
CA ALA A 93 -2.67 -1.74 -13.91
C ALA A 93 -2.04 -3.12 -13.61
N GLU A 94 -2.86 -4.18 -13.56
CA GLU A 94 -2.37 -5.55 -13.34
C GLU A 94 -1.43 -6.00 -14.45
N GLN A 95 -1.81 -5.82 -15.71
CA GLN A 95 -0.99 -6.21 -16.86
C GLN A 95 0.37 -5.51 -16.84
N GLU A 96 0.38 -4.23 -16.51
CA GLU A 96 1.59 -3.41 -16.49
C GLU A 96 2.48 -3.73 -15.28
N PHE A 97 1.92 -4.01 -14.11
CA PHE A 97 2.70 -4.54 -12.99
C PHE A 97 3.33 -5.89 -13.34
N ARG A 98 2.57 -6.81 -13.97
CA ARG A 98 3.11 -8.10 -14.43
C ARG A 98 4.25 -7.90 -15.44
N ARG A 99 4.09 -6.95 -16.37
CA ARG A 99 5.15 -6.62 -17.33
C ARG A 99 6.40 -6.06 -16.67
N SER A 100 6.23 -5.18 -15.69
CA SER A 100 7.33 -4.67 -14.86
C SER A 100 8.06 -5.81 -14.12
N ILE A 101 7.31 -6.74 -13.53
CA ILE A 101 7.88 -7.90 -12.82
C ILE A 101 8.65 -8.81 -13.78
N GLU A 102 8.11 -9.06 -14.96
CA GLU A 102 8.78 -9.86 -16.00
C GLU A 102 10.10 -9.21 -16.43
N LEU A 103 10.08 -7.95 -16.82
CA LEU A 103 11.26 -7.20 -17.26
C LEU A 103 12.34 -7.11 -16.19
N SER A 104 11.96 -6.93 -14.94
CA SER A 104 12.87 -6.93 -13.79
C SER A 104 13.28 -8.33 -13.33
N ARG A 105 12.73 -9.38 -13.94
CA ARG A 105 12.91 -10.78 -13.50
C ARG A 105 12.53 -11.00 -12.03
N GLY A 106 11.52 -10.23 -11.56
CA GLY A 106 11.03 -10.29 -10.19
C GLY A 106 11.92 -9.62 -9.15
N SER A 107 12.95 -8.86 -9.54
CA SER A 107 13.85 -8.16 -8.60
C SER A 107 13.32 -6.81 -8.15
N PHE A 108 12.35 -6.23 -8.87
CA PHE A 108 11.77 -4.93 -8.53
C PHE A 108 10.58 -5.08 -7.59
N ALA A 109 10.84 -5.06 -6.31
CA ALA A 109 9.86 -5.27 -5.24
C ALA A 109 8.62 -4.34 -5.31
N PRO A 110 8.71 -3.04 -5.68
CA PRO A 110 7.53 -2.18 -5.75
C PRO A 110 6.42 -2.72 -6.66
N SER A 111 6.77 -3.35 -7.79
CA SER A 111 5.75 -3.94 -8.67
C SER A 111 5.12 -5.20 -8.10
N LEU A 112 5.88 -5.98 -7.31
CA LEU A 112 5.33 -7.12 -6.57
C LEU A 112 4.33 -6.64 -5.51
N PHE A 113 4.64 -5.56 -4.79
CA PHE A 113 3.72 -4.96 -3.81
C PHE A 113 2.49 -4.36 -4.51
N GLY A 114 2.66 -3.66 -5.65
CA GLY A 114 1.54 -3.13 -6.42
C GLY A 114 0.57 -4.20 -6.90
N LEU A 115 1.10 -5.28 -7.50
CA LEU A 115 0.28 -6.41 -7.93
C LEU A 115 -0.40 -7.11 -6.75
N SER A 116 0.30 -7.27 -5.63
CA SER A 116 -0.28 -7.91 -4.44
C SER A 116 -1.49 -7.14 -3.89
N MET A 117 -1.50 -5.82 -4.02
CA MET A 117 -2.64 -5.01 -3.59
C MET A 117 -3.86 -5.17 -4.51
N ILE A 118 -3.66 -5.43 -5.80
CA ILE A 118 -4.75 -5.79 -6.71
C ILE A 118 -5.32 -7.16 -6.32
N LEU A 119 -4.48 -8.15 -6.05
CA LEU A 119 -4.93 -9.47 -5.59
C LEU A 119 -5.66 -9.40 -4.24
N TYR A 120 -5.15 -8.58 -3.31
CA TYR A 120 -5.81 -8.31 -2.04
C TYR A 120 -7.23 -7.77 -2.24
N GLN A 121 -7.43 -6.83 -3.17
CA GLN A 121 -8.76 -6.29 -3.51
C GLN A 121 -9.72 -7.35 -4.02
N ARG A 122 -9.21 -8.33 -4.76
CA ARG A 122 -10.00 -9.46 -5.28
C ARG A 122 -10.27 -10.54 -4.23
N GLY A 123 -9.68 -10.43 -3.03
CA GLY A 123 -9.78 -11.46 -2.00
C GLY A 123 -8.81 -12.64 -2.18
N GLU A 124 -7.87 -12.54 -3.11
CA GLU A 124 -6.83 -13.53 -3.41
C GLU A 124 -5.66 -13.37 -2.42
N PHE A 125 -5.95 -13.52 -1.13
CA PHE A 125 -5.03 -13.14 -0.05
C PHE A 125 -3.76 -13.98 0.00
N LEU A 126 -3.83 -15.28 -0.26
CA LEU A 126 -2.66 -16.16 -0.25
C LEU A 126 -1.69 -15.83 -1.38
N ASP A 127 -2.20 -15.52 -2.56
CA ASP A 127 -1.36 -15.12 -3.70
C ASP A 127 -0.75 -13.74 -3.45
N ALA A 128 -1.53 -12.82 -2.86
CA ALA A 128 -1.02 -11.51 -2.43
C ALA A 128 0.12 -11.66 -1.41
N GLU A 129 -0.04 -12.50 -0.40
CA GLU A 129 0.99 -12.77 0.61
C GLU A 129 2.28 -13.31 -0.03
N SER A 130 2.15 -14.29 -0.93
CA SER A 130 3.28 -14.86 -1.66
C SER A 130 4.09 -13.81 -2.44
N LEU A 131 3.41 -12.91 -3.14
CA LEU A 131 4.06 -11.81 -3.86
C LEU A 131 4.76 -10.83 -2.93
N ILE A 132 4.14 -10.48 -1.79
CA ILE A 132 4.72 -9.58 -0.80
C ILE A 132 5.98 -10.22 -0.20
N GLN A 133 5.93 -11.49 0.18
CA GLN A 133 7.08 -12.21 0.72
C GLN A 133 8.23 -12.23 -0.28
N LYS A 134 7.95 -12.49 -1.57
CA LYS A 134 8.94 -12.39 -2.64
C LYS A 134 9.55 -11.00 -2.75
N GLY A 135 8.75 -9.95 -2.65
CA GLY A 135 9.24 -8.57 -2.64
C GLY A 135 10.10 -8.25 -1.42
N LEU A 136 9.73 -8.75 -0.25
CA LEU A 136 10.48 -8.57 0.99
C LEU A 136 11.80 -9.37 1.00
N LEU A 137 11.91 -10.47 0.27
CA LEU A 137 13.21 -11.14 0.06
C LEU A 137 14.19 -10.22 -0.70
N ALA A 138 13.71 -9.45 -1.67
CA ALA A 138 14.54 -8.49 -2.41
C ALA A 138 14.79 -7.19 -1.61
N THR A 139 13.82 -6.76 -0.80
CA THR A 139 13.90 -5.51 -0.01
C THR A 139 13.37 -5.73 1.41
N PRO A 140 14.14 -6.37 2.31
CA PRO A 140 13.67 -6.75 3.66
C PRO A 140 13.25 -5.54 4.53
N SER A 141 13.88 -4.38 4.31
CA SER A 141 13.61 -3.13 5.05
C SER A 141 12.57 -2.25 4.37
N SER A 142 11.68 -2.81 3.54
CA SER A 142 10.62 -2.04 2.91
C SER A 142 9.45 -1.80 3.87
N ALA A 143 9.29 -0.57 4.37
CA ALA A 143 8.14 -0.18 5.18
C ALA A 143 6.79 -0.43 4.45
N ILE A 144 6.74 -0.12 3.16
CA ILE A 144 5.56 -0.39 2.30
C ILE A 144 5.29 -1.89 2.22
N GLY A 145 6.33 -2.70 1.99
CA GLY A 145 6.18 -4.16 1.93
C GLY A 145 5.65 -4.74 3.24
N LYS A 146 6.15 -4.25 4.38
CA LYS A 146 5.67 -4.65 5.70
C LYS A 146 4.22 -4.23 5.95
N TYR A 147 3.83 -3.02 5.55
CA TYR A 147 2.44 -2.59 5.64
C TYR A 147 1.51 -3.43 4.75
N CYS A 148 1.89 -3.71 3.50
CA CYS A 148 1.10 -4.59 2.63
C CYS A 148 0.95 -5.99 3.24
N LEU A 149 2.03 -6.52 3.85
CA LEU A 149 1.98 -7.81 4.55
C LEU A 149 0.97 -7.77 5.70
N GLY A 150 1.03 -6.75 6.54
CA GLY A 150 0.08 -6.57 7.65
C GLY A 150 -1.38 -6.50 7.20
N LEU A 151 -1.68 -5.82 6.09
CA LEU A 151 -3.03 -5.79 5.51
C LEU A 151 -3.53 -7.18 5.11
N VAL A 152 -2.67 -7.96 4.44
CA VAL A 152 -3.02 -9.30 3.97
C VAL A 152 -3.16 -10.27 5.15
N GLN A 153 -2.25 -10.23 6.12
CA GLN A 153 -2.32 -11.01 7.35
C GLN A 153 -3.59 -10.72 8.15
N PHE A 154 -3.97 -9.45 8.25
CA PHE A 154 -5.24 -9.08 8.89
C PHE A 154 -6.44 -9.70 8.17
N ALA A 155 -6.47 -9.67 6.83
CA ALA A 155 -7.53 -10.27 6.03
C ALA A 155 -7.58 -11.79 6.15
N LEU A 156 -6.43 -12.45 6.33
CA LEU A 156 -6.30 -13.88 6.60
C LEU A 156 -6.67 -14.26 8.05
N GLY A 157 -6.91 -13.27 8.92
CA GLY A 157 -7.19 -13.50 10.34
C GLY A 157 -5.96 -13.78 11.20
N GLN A 158 -4.77 -13.59 10.68
CA GLN A 158 -3.47 -13.70 11.37
C GLN A 158 -3.21 -12.39 12.13
N ILE A 159 -3.99 -12.16 13.19
CA ILE A 159 -4.04 -10.84 13.85
C ILE A 159 -2.72 -10.45 14.55
N PRO A 160 -2.04 -11.33 15.31
CA PRO A 160 -0.76 -11.01 15.92
C PRO A 160 0.34 -10.72 14.88
N GLU A 161 0.35 -11.44 13.77
CA GLU A 161 1.31 -11.24 12.67
C GLU A 161 1.03 -9.90 11.96
N ALA A 162 -0.23 -9.55 11.79
CA ALA A 162 -0.64 -8.26 11.20
C ALA A 162 -0.20 -7.08 12.07
N GLU A 163 -0.34 -7.17 13.40
CA GLU A 163 0.17 -6.18 14.34
C GLU A 163 1.68 -6.02 14.20
N HIS A 164 2.41 -7.12 14.25
CA HIS A 164 3.87 -7.11 14.14
C HIS A 164 4.33 -6.47 12.81
N SER A 165 3.71 -6.85 11.70
CA SER A 165 4.04 -6.30 10.39
C SER A 165 3.72 -4.79 10.29
N ALA A 166 2.64 -4.33 10.90
CA ALA A 166 2.30 -2.91 10.95
C ALA A 166 3.28 -2.11 11.83
N LEU A 167 3.71 -2.65 12.97
CA LEU A 167 4.73 -2.06 13.83
C LEU A 167 6.10 -2.00 13.13
N ASP A 168 6.49 -3.07 12.43
CA ASP A 168 7.69 -3.10 11.59
C ASP A 168 7.66 -1.97 10.54
N ALA A 169 6.52 -1.76 9.88
CA ALA A 169 6.37 -0.70 8.88
C ALA A 169 6.60 0.69 9.49
N ILE A 170 6.08 0.95 10.69
CA ILE A 170 6.30 2.21 11.41
C ILE A 170 7.76 2.35 11.83
N HIS A 171 8.37 1.26 12.35
CA HIS A 171 9.74 1.29 12.81
C HIS A 171 10.74 1.57 11.66
N LEU A 172 10.49 0.99 10.49
CA LEU A 172 11.32 1.16 9.31
C LEU A 172 11.26 2.58 8.72
N ASP A 173 10.10 3.23 8.79
CA ASP A 173 9.95 4.61 8.31
C ASP A 173 8.97 5.41 9.18
N PRO A 174 9.39 5.84 10.40
CA PRO A 174 8.51 6.58 11.31
C PRO A 174 8.05 7.93 10.76
N ALA A 175 8.86 8.54 9.89
CA ALA A 175 8.60 9.87 9.34
C ALA A 175 7.49 9.83 8.27
N GLN A 176 7.49 8.76 7.46
CA GLN A 176 6.54 8.57 6.37
C GLN A 176 5.41 7.58 6.72
N ALA A 177 5.41 7.03 7.94
CA ALA A 177 4.31 6.19 8.41
C ALA A 177 3.00 6.99 8.29
N ASP A 178 2.25 6.71 7.22
CA ASP A 178 0.97 7.37 6.93
C ASP A 178 -0.08 6.93 7.97
N GLY A 179 -1.15 7.70 8.11
CA GLY A 179 -2.26 7.38 9.00
C GLY A 179 -2.82 5.97 8.77
N ASP A 180 -2.80 5.48 7.55
CA ASP A 180 -3.40 4.19 7.20
C ASP A 180 -2.76 2.99 7.94
N VAL A 181 -1.47 3.03 8.29
CA VAL A 181 -0.84 1.98 9.10
C VAL A 181 -1.35 2.00 10.55
N TYR A 182 -1.65 3.17 11.10
CA TYR A 182 -2.25 3.29 12.43
C TYR A 182 -3.72 2.87 12.43
N LEU A 183 -4.43 3.02 11.30
CA LEU A 183 -5.77 2.47 11.18
C LEU A 183 -5.76 0.93 11.12
N LEU A 184 -4.75 0.33 10.47
CA LEU A 184 -4.54 -1.11 10.52
C LEU A 184 -4.27 -1.56 11.95
N LEU A 185 -3.39 -0.88 12.70
CA LEU A 185 -3.14 -1.17 14.11
C LEU A 185 -4.42 -1.07 14.95
N ALA A 186 -5.20 -0.01 14.79
CA ALA A 186 -6.46 0.14 15.51
C ALA A 186 -7.43 -1.03 15.26
N ARG A 187 -7.49 -1.53 14.02
CA ARG A 187 -8.29 -2.72 13.67
C ARG A 187 -7.72 -4.00 14.27
N THR A 188 -6.40 -4.16 14.30
CA THR A 188 -5.76 -5.32 14.94
C THR A 188 -5.96 -5.31 16.45
N HIS A 189 -5.80 -4.16 17.11
CA HIS A 189 -6.04 -4.01 18.55
C HIS A 189 -7.52 -4.19 18.91
N GLU A 190 -8.47 -3.78 18.06
CA GLU A 190 -9.89 -4.11 18.26
C GLU A 190 -10.10 -5.63 18.27
N ARG A 191 -9.47 -6.36 17.34
CA ARG A 191 -9.54 -7.82 17.28
C ARG A 191 -8.83 -8.51 18.45
N LEU A 192 -7.81 -7.88 19.01
CA LEU A 192 -7.10 -8.32 20.22
C LEU A 192 -7.80 -7.91 21.52
N ASN A 193 -8.91 -7.16 21.43
CA ASN A 193 -9.68 -6.64 22.56
C ASN A 193 -8.86 -5.72 23.47
N ASP A 194 -8.03 -4.86 22.87
CA ASP A 194 -7.27 -3.80 23.55
C ASP A 194 -7.86 -2.41 23.19
N PRO A 195 -8.88 -1.94 23.94
CA PRO A 195 -9.53 -0.69 23.61
C PRO A 195 -8.66 0.56 23.88
N ASP A 196 -7.70 0.48 24.81
CA ASP A 196 -6.78 1.60 25.06
C ASP A 196 -5.84 1.82 23.88
N ALA A 197 -5.29 0.74 23.33
CA ALA A 197 -4.46 0.79 22.13
C ALA A 197 -5.27 1.28 20.92
N VAL A 198 -6.51 0.83 20.73
CA VAL A 198 -7.40 1.34 19.67
C VAL A 198 -7.55 2.85 19.76
N VAL A 199 -7.81 3.41 20.95
CA VAL A 199 -7.96 4.87 21.14
C VAL A 199 -6.67 5.61 20.79
N ALA A 200 -5.50 5.08 21.17
CA ALA A 200 -4.20 5.69 20.89
C ALA A 200 -3.92 5.72 19.38
N ASP A 201 -4.17 4.61 18.70
CA ASP A 201 -3.93 4.46 17.26
C ASP A 201 -4.85 5.33 16.43
N VAL A 202 -6.16 5.34 16.73
CA VAL A 202 -7.12 6.19 16.02
C VAL A 202 -6.78 7.67 16.20
N ARG A 203 -6.35 8.09 17.39
CA ARG A 203 -5.87 9.47 17.60
C ARG A 203 -4.64 9.78 16.73
N THR A 204 -3.73 8.82 16.59
CA THR A 204 -2.56 8.98 15.74
C THR A 204 -2.92 8.99 14.27
N TYR A 205 -3.87 8.14 13.85
CA TYR A 205 -4.47 8.20 12.52
C TYR A 205 -4.99 9.60 12.19
N PHE A 206 -5.82 10.20 13.04
CA PHE A 206 -6.37 11.54 12.78
C PHE A 206 -5.31 12.64 12.72
N LYS A 207 -4.20 12.50 13.43
CA LYS A 207 -3.07 13.44 13.37
C LYS A 207 -2.26 13.32 12.09
N ARG A 208 -2.12 12.12 11.54
CA ARG A 208 -1.22 11.82 10.42
C ARG A 208 -1.93 11.68 9.08
N SER A 209 -3.16 11.18 9.07
CA SER A 209 -3.91 10.97 7.83
C SER A 209 -4.41 12.28 7.24
N ARG A 210 -4.08 12.46 5.95
CA ARG A 210 -4.63 13.54 5.12
C ARG A 210 -5.89 13.11 4.37
N LYS A 211 -6.26 11.84 4.45
CA LYS A 211 -7.37 11.25 3.72
C LYS A 211 -8.66 11.31 4.53
N ARG A 212 -9.74 11.76 3.89
CA ARG A 212 -11.07 11.83 4.52
C ARG A 212 -11.88 10.53 4.35
N SER A 213 -11.50 9.67 3.41
CA SER A 213 -12.29 8.48 3.02
C SER A 213 -12.44 7.43 4.12
N LEU A 214 -11.49 7.32 5.05
CA LEU A 214 -11.51 6.35 6.14
C LEU A 214 -11.84 6.96 7.51
N GLN A 215 -12.21 8.25 7.56
CA GLN A 215 -12.51 8.92 8.83
C GLN A 215 -13.73 8.32 9.54
N ALA A 216 -14.75 7.92 8.79
CA ALA A 216 -15.96 7.31 9.37
C ALA A 216 -15.65 5.94 10.02
N ASP A 217 -14.80 5.13 9.40
CA ASP A 217 -14.36 3.85 9.96
C ASP A 217 -13.52 4.06 11.23
N ALA A 218 -12.55 4.97 11.18
CA ALA A 218 -11.73 5.34 12.34
C ALA A 218 -12.59 5.87 13.49
N GLN A 219 -13.59 6.70 13.18
CA GLN A 219 -14.53 7.23 14.18
C GLN A 219 -15.35 6.08 14.82
N GLY A 220 -15.84 5.13 14.02
CA GLY A 220 -16.56 3.98 14.52
C GLY A 220 -15.71 3.08 15.44
N LEU A 221 -14.43 2.88 15.10
CA LEU A 221 -13.48 2.18 15.97
C LEU A 221 -13.31 2.89 17.32
N LEU A 222 -13.15 4.21 17.29
CA LEU A 222 -12.99 5.02 18.50
C LEU A 222 -14.22 4.92 19.42
N GLU A 223 -15.41 5.04 18.87
CA GLU A 223 -16.68 4.95 19.62
C GLU A 223 -16.86 3.59 20.28
N ARG A 224 -16.58 2.50 19.57
CA ARG A 224 -16.67 1.14 20.15
C ARG A 224 -15.63 0.93 21.25
N ALA A 225 -14.41 1.40 21.07
CA ALA A 225 -13.35 1.30 22.08
C ALA A 225 -13.74 2.08 23.36
N GLN A 226 -14.25 3.32 23.22
CA GLN A 226 -14.69 4.14 24.36
C GLN A 226 -15.86 3.50 25.10
N GLN A 227 -16.83 2.90 24.39
CA GLN A 227 -17.95 2.17 25.02
C GLN A 227 -17.43 0.96 25.82
N ASN A 228 -16.46 0.24 25.32
CA ASN A 228 -15.85 -0.89 26.03
C ASN A 228 -15.15 -0.42 27.31
N LEU A 229 -14.35 0.64 27.24
CA LEU A 229 -13.69 1.24 28.42
C LEU A 229 -14.72 1.69 29.48
N GLY A 230 -15.82 2.33 29.09
CA GLY A 230 -16.89 2.73 30.00
C GLY A 230 -17.56 1.56 30.72
N ARG A 231 -17.74 0.41 30.03
CA ARG A 231 -18.30 -0.81 30.64
C ARG A 231 -17.38 -1.45 31.67
N PHE A 232 -16.07 -1.44 31.42
CA PHE A 232 -15.07 -1.96 32.39
C PHE A 232 -15.04 -1.10 33.66
N SER A 233 -15.14 0.23 33.54
CA SER A 233 -15.15 1.14 34.69
C SER A 233 -16.39 0.99 35.58
N THR A 234 -17.55 0.66 35.00
CA THR A 234 -18.80 0.44 35.76
C THR A 234 -18.91 -0.95 36.38
N ALA A 235 -18.21 -1.94 35.86
CA ALA A 235 -18.19 -3.31 36.40
C ALA A 235 -17.20 -3.50 37.57
N SER A 236 -16.32 -2.51 37.80
CA SER A 236 -15.30 -2.53 38.87
C SER A 236 -15.71 -1.70 40.10
N ASN A 237 -16.89 -1.10 40.11
CA ASN A 237 -17.52 -0.42 41.22
C ASN A 237 -18.75 -1.22 41.75
#